data_81221bfd7c213ddd14adc97eb5190c4e
#
_entry.id   81221bfd7c213ddd14adc97eb5190c4e
#
_cell.length_a   1.000
_cell.length_b   1.000
_cell.length_c   1.000
_cell.angle_alpha   90.00
_cell.angle_beta   90.00
_cell.angle_gamma   90.00
#
_symmetry.space_group_name_H-M   'P 1'
#
loop_
_entity.id
_entity.type
_entity.pdbx_description
1 polymer ?
#
loop_
_entity_poly.entity_id
_entity_poly.type
_entity_poly.pdbx_seq_one_letter_code
_entity_poly.pdbx_strand_id
1 'polypeptide(L)'
;MQREEWFHRAVIYQVDSSLFYDANGDGFGDLAAIRQKLHYIRSLGATVLWLTPFYLTPLQDDGYDISDHLQPDPRFGTIADVIELIARARELGLRVIVELVIQHTSAQHPWFQAARRDPRSPWRPYYLWADRPPENDDPPMFPGVEESVWRWDEQAGQYYRHMFYHHEPDLNLAHPPVIAEIENIITFWLQAGVSGFRLDAASHLVKQAGKGDETRGYPLLTHLRQVVQRLNPDAILLGEVDVAVEDYRHYFGQGDRLQMVLNFWLNKYLYLSLAQQRAAPVVKALQAMVTPPDGCCFVNWLRNHDELDLEGIGERNKRQVIRTFAPDKSMSVYQRGVRRRLAPMLDGDTRRIALAHAILLALPGVPVMRYGDEIGMGDDLSLPERYAVRTPMQWSAAANAGFSRAARDDLPVKPVASGRFRYQRINVETALRHPRSLLHRVRNMVLARTEYTEPGSLPFTLLTLKPDAVLGLLYRSESREVLMLANCSQQAVEVLLPPLAEGYWSPILEDKLYQDGLHGGKDARLALSGYGYRWFSRSLS
;
A
#
# COMPACT_ATOMS: atom_id res chain seq x y z
N MET A 1 13.77 -20.50 21.27
CA MET A 1 12.49 -20.08 20.68
C MET A 1 12.78 -18.84 19.84
N GLN A 2 12.68 -18.92 18.51
CA GLN A 2 12.67 -17.72 17.68
C GLN A 2 11.49 -16.86 18.12
N ARG A 3 11.74 -15.56 18.32
CA ARG A 3 10.70 -14.59 18.68
C ARG A 3 9.75 -14.49 17.49
N GLU A 4 8.48 -14.84 17.69
CA GLU A 4 7.47 -14.76 16.64
C GLU A 4 7.29 -13.28 16.24
N GLU A 5 7.63 -12.95 14.99
CA GLU A 5 7.58 -11.58 14.51
C GLU A 5 6.14 -11.23 14.15
N TRP A 6 5.54 -10.36 14.95
CA TRP A 6 4.12 -9.95 14.87
C TRP A 6 3.66 -9.54 13.47
N PHE A 7 4.56 -8.99 12.66
CA PHE A 7 4.19 -8.46 11.35
C PHE A 7 3.89 -9.54 10.30
N HIS A 8 4.36 -10.76 10.47
CA HIS A 8 4.01 -11.87 9.58
C HIS A 8 2.51 -12.19 9.59
N ARG A 9 1.83 -11.90 10.70
CA ARG A 9 0.37 -12.06 10.86
C ARG A 9 -0.40 -10.76 10.60
N ALA A 10 0.28 -9.69 10.21
CA ALA A 10 -0.36 -8.40 10.05
C ALA A 10 -1.36 -8.38 8.90
N VAL A 11 -2.40 -7.61 9.10
CA VAL A 11 -3.30 -7.11 8.06
C VAL A 11 -3.31 -5.59 8.22
N ILE A 12 -2.78 -4.90 7.23
CA ILE A 12 -2.58 -3.46 7.26
C ILE A 12 -3.82 -2.77 6.65
N TYR A 13 -4.32 -1.74 7.32
CA TYR A 13 -5.35 -0.87 6.78
C TYR A 13 -4.77 0.53 6.60
N GLN A 14 -4.67 1.00 5.34
CA GLN A 14 -4.14 2.31 4.99
C GLN A 14 -5.24 3.35 4.95
N VAL A 15 -5.03 4.48 5.60
CA VAL A 15 -5.91 5.65 5.55
C VAL A 15 -5.16 6.89 5.07
N ASP A 16 -5.81 7.68 4.23
CA ASP A 16 -5.35 9.03 3.90
C ASP A 16 -5.82 9.94 5.04
N SER A 17 -4.87 10.52 5.79
CA SER A 17 -5.14 11.25 7.03
C SER A 17 -6.12 12.41 6.83
N SER A 18 -6.04 13.10 5.68
CA SER A 18 -6.90 14.23 5.30
C SER A 18 -8.30 13.84 4.83
N LEU A 19 -8.54 12.56 4.47
CA LEU A 19 -9.72 12.13 3.72
C LEU A 19 -10.54 11.03 4.42
N PHE A 20 -10.11 10.59 5.61
CA PHE A 20 -10.79 9.47 6.26
C PHE A 20 -12.01 9.87 7.07
N TYR A 21 -11.89 10.84 7.97
CA TYR A 21 -13.00 11.39 8.75
C TYR A 21 -12.63 12.74 9.34
N ASP A 22 -13.54 13.68 9.31
CA ASP A 22 -13.42 15.03 9.88
C ASP A 22 -14.37 15.14 11.07
N ALA A 23 -13.83 15.31 12.28
CA ALA A 23 -14.61 15.41 13.50
C ALA A 23 -14.86 16.86 13.93
N ASN A 24 -13.96 17.79 13.57
CA ASN A 24 -14.04 19.19 13.96
C ASN A 24 -14.91 20.03 13.01
N GLY A 25 -15.14 19.55 11.78
CA GLY A 25 -16.00 20.18 10.79
C GLY A 25 -15.34 21.30 9.99
N ASP A 26 -14.02 21.26 9.83
CA ASP A 26 -13.27 22.23 9.03
C ASP A 26 -13.07 21.82 7.57
N GLY A 27 -13.50 20.62 7.21
CA GLY A 27 -13.41 20.07 5.87
C GLY A 27 -12.22 19.17 5.62
N PHE A 28 -11.30 19.05 6.59
CA PHE A 28 -10.14 18.13 6.54
C PHE A 28 -10.35 16.96 7.50
N GLY A 29 -9.88 15.79 7.11
CA GLY A 29 -9.75 14.67 8.04
C GLY A 29 -8.71 14.98 9.13
N ASP A 30 -8.92 14.45 10.32
CA ASP A 30 -8.07 14.70 11.46
C ASP A 30 -7.79 13.44 12.30
N LEU A 31 -6.73 13.49 13.11
CA LEU A 31 -6.26 12.35 13.92
C LEU A 31 -7.26 11.96 15.02
N ALA A 32 -7.94 12.95 15.63
CA ALA A 32 -8.98 12.70 16.62
C ALA A 32 -10.18 11.99 15.99
N ALA A 33 -10.50 12.32 14.75
CA ALA A 33 -11.54 11.67 13.97
C ALA A 33 -11.17 10.23 13.60
N ILE A 34 -9.92 9.98 13.17
CA ILE A 34 -9.42 8.62 12.90
C ILE A 34 -9.53 7.78 14.18
N ARG A 35 -9.17 8.33 15.36
CA ARG A 35 -9.32 7.67 16.67
C ARG A 35 -10.76 7.21 16.92
N GLN A 36 -11.77 7.99 16.54
CA GLN A 36 -13.19 7.60 16.65
C GLN A 36 -13.57 6.41 15.76
N LYS A 37 -12.83 6.19 14.67
CA LYS A 37 -13.08 5.12 13.70
C LYS A 37 -12.24 3.85 13.91
N LEU A 38 -11.40 3.79 14.93
CA LEU A 38 -10.53 2.62 15.18
C LEU A 38 -11.31 1.32 15.41
N HIS A 39 -12.50 1.39 16.03
CA HIS A 39 -13.38 0.22 16.17
C HIS A 39 -13.83 -0.32 14.82
N TYR A 40 -14.15 0.55 13.86
CA TYR A 40 -14.49 0.12 12.51
C TYR A 40 -13.30 -0.61 11.87
N ILE A 41 -12.11 0.00 11.89
CA ILE A 41 -10.89 -0.58 11.33
C ILE A 41 -10.61 -1.94 11.97
N ARG A 42 -10.67 -2.03 13.30
CA ARG A 42 -10.46 -3.29 14.02
C ARG A 42 -11.52 -4.34 13.68
N SER A 43 -12.77 -3.93 13.47
CA SER A 43 -13.86 -4.81 13.10
C SER A 43 -13.71 -5.46 11.72
N LEU A 44 -12.91 -4.88 10.82
CA LEU A 44 -12.55 -5.48 9.54
C LEU A 44 -11.51 -6.60 9.68
N GLY A 45 -10.92 -6.78 10.88
CA GLY A 45 -9.85 -7.73 11.14
C GLY A 45 -8.44 -7.15 10.96
N ALA A 46 -8.33 -5.85 10.66
CA ALA A 46 -7.02 -5.18 10.59
C ALA A 46 -6.30 -5.22 11.94
N THR A 47 -4.98 -5.34 11.88
CA THR A 47 -4.08 -5.36 13.04
C THR A 47 -3.06 -4.23 13.02
N VAL A 48 -2.94 -3.54 11.89
CA VAL A 48 -2.06 -2.39 11.70
C VAL A 48 -2.81 -1.28 10.99
N LEU A 49 -2.71 -0.08 11.53
CA LEU A 49 -3.13 1.17 10.90
C LEU A 49 -1.91 1.83 10.27
N TRP A 50 -1.96 2.08 8.97
CA TRP A 50 -0.96 2.87 8.25
C TRP A 50 -1.56 4.25 7.93
N LEU A 51 -0.94 5.30 8.49
CA LEU A 51 -1.31 6.70 8.27
C LEU A 51 -0.44 7.30 7.16
N THR A 52 -1.07 7.91 6.14
CA THR A 52 -0.35 8.80 5.22
C THR A 52 0.14 10.05 5.96
N PRO A 53 1.07 10.86 5.40
CA PRO A 53 1.68 11.95 6.12
C PRO A 53 0.66 12.91 6.74
N PHE A 54 0.91 13.26 8.00
CA PHE A 54 0.14 14.23 8.78
C PHE A 54 1.05 15.32 9.39
N TYR A 55 2.29 15.37 8.96
CA TYR A 55 3.30 16.34 9.39
C TYR A 55 3.00 17.73 8.85
N LEU A 56 3.64 18.76 9.42
CA LEU A 56 3.50 20.13 8.95
C LEU A 56 3.88 20.23 7.47
N THR A 57 2.96 20.73 6.65
CA THR A 57 3.07 20.70 5.19
C THR A 57 2.30 21.85 4.55
N PRO A 58 2.75 22.38 3.41
CA PRO A 58 1.94 23.24 2.54
C PRO A 58 0.79 22.52 1.82
N LEU A 59 0.74 21.17 1.86
CA LEU A 59 -0.22 20.31 1.14
C LEU A 59 -0.16 20.48 -0.40
N GLN A 60 0.99 20.68 -0.97
CA GLN A 60 1.17 20.72 -2.42
C GLN A 60 1.26 19.31 -3.02
N ASP A 61 1.68 18.31 -2.24
CA ASP A 61 1.63 16.87 -2.57
C ASP A 61 1.01 16.05 -1.41
N ASP A 62 -0.19 16.45 -0.98
CA ASP A 62 -1.03 15.69 -0.03
C ASP A 62 -0.29 15.29 1.27
N GLY A 63 0.68 16.11 1.68
CA GLY A 63 1.45 15.93 2.91
C GLY A 63 2.82 15.30 2.73
N TYR A 64 3.18 14.82 1.52
CA TYR A 64 4.53 14.34 1.24
C TYR A 64 5.56 15.47 1.15
N ASP A 65 5.13 16.70 0.87
CA ASP A 65 5.93 17.92 0.91
C ASP A 65 6.05 18.47 2.33
N ILE A 66 6.86 17.81 3.18
CA ILE A 66 6.97 18.08 4.61
C ILE A 66 7.82 19.32 4.88
N SER A 67 7.31 20.25 5.69
CA SER A 67 8.03 21.44 6.15
C SER A 67 8.52 21.35 7.61
N ASP A 68 8.01 20.41 8.41
CA ASP A 68 8.54 20.02 9.70
C ASP A 68 8.13 18.58 10.02
N HIS A 69 9.10 17.69 10.18
CA HIS A 69 8.88 16.26 10.44
C HIS A 69 8.51 15.95 11.90
N LEU A 70 8.69 16.88 12.82
CA LEU A 70 8.49 16.67 14.25
C LEU A 70 7.16 17.23 14.76
N GLN A 71 6.39 17.90 13.89
CA GLN A 71 5.10 18.46 14.22
C GLN A 71 4.00 17.92 13.32
N PRO A 72 2.86 17.51 13.89
CA PRO A 72 1.64 17.37 13.09
C PRO A 72 1.22 18.74 12.53
N ASP A 73 0.68 18.74 11.33
CA ASP A 73 0.04 19.95 10.80
C ASP A 73 -1.21 20.27 11.63
N PRO A 74 -1.45 21.53 12.00
CA PRO A 74 -2.60 21.92 12.80
C PRO A 74 -3.97 21.49 12.24
N ARG A 75 -4.06 21.30 10.92
CA ARG A 75 -5.29 20.77 10.28
C ARG A 75 -5.58 19.32 10.68
N PHE A 76 -4.53 18.53 10.94
CA PHE A 76 -4.67 17.13 11.39
C PHE A 76 -4.76 16.99 12.91
N GLY A 77 -4.33 17.99 13.67
CA GLY A 77 -4.36 17.99 15.12
C GLY A 77 -3.00 18.29 15.74
N THR A 78 -2.80 17.82 16.95
CA THR A 78 -1.63 18.07 17.79
C THR A 78 -0.84 16.79 18.06
N ILE A 79 0.36 16.91 18.61
CA ILE A 79 1.13 15.75 19.07
C ILE A 79 0.37 14.94 20.15
N ALA A 80 -0.45 15.60 20.96
CA ALA A 80 -1.30 14.92 21.94
C ALA A 80 -2.33 14.01 21.23
N ASP A 81 -2.94 14.48 20.14
CA ASP A 81 -3.88 13.70 19.35
C ASP A 81 -3.20 12.46 18.73
N VAL A 82 -1.95 12.58 18.28
CA VAL A 82 -1.15 11.43 17.80
C VAL A 82 -0.95 10.40 18.92
N ILE A 83 -0.51 10.86 20.10
CA ILE A 83 -0.24 9.98 21.25
C ILE A 83 -1.53 9.28 21.69
N GLU A 84 -2.65 10.00 21.77
CA GLU A 84 -3.95 9.45 22.14
C GLU A 84 -4.47 8.44 21.07
N LEU A 85 -4.27 8.74 19.80
CA LEU A 85 -4.61 7.80 18.71
C LEU A 85 -3.81 6.50 18.86
N ILE A 86 -2.48 6.59 19.06
CA ILE A 86 -1.61 5.43 19.22
C ILE A 86 -1.99 4.63 20.46
N ALA A 87 -2.23 5.29 21.59
CA ALA A 87 -2.66 4.65 22.83
C ALA A 87 -3.98 3.90 22.65
N ARG A 88 -4.97 4.55 22.03
CA ARG A 88 -6.28 3.93 21.76
C ARG A 88 -6.18 2.79 20.76
N ALA A 89 -5.36 2.91 19.72
CA ALA A 89 -5.11 1.84 18.76
C ALA A 89 -4.53 0.61 19.49
N ARG A 90 -3.55 0.80 20.36
CA ARG A 90 -2.92 -0.26 21.16
C ARG A 90 -3.92 -0.99 22.06
N GLU A 91 -4.83 -0.26 22.73
CA GLU A 91 -5.91 -0.84 23.54
C GLU A 91 -6.82 -1.76 22.71
N LEU A 92 -7.02 -1.46 21.44
CA LEU A 92 -7.82 -2.25 20.50
C LEU A 92 -7.02 -3.36 19.80
N GLY A 93 -5.74 -3.54 20.15
CA GLY A 93 -4.86 -4.51 19.49
C GLY A 93 -4.43 -4.09 18.10
N LEU A 94 -4.42 -2.80 17.79
CA LEU A 94 -3.90 -2.23 16.56
C LEU A 94 -2.52 -1.63 16.80
N ARG A 95 -1.60 -1.87 15.89
CA ARG A 95 -0.31 -1.16 15.79
C ARG A 95 -0.46 0.01 14.83
N VAL A 96 0.32 1.05 15.01
CA VAL A 96 0.32 2.23 14.13
C VAL A 96 1.68 2.36 13.47
N ILE A 97 1.71 2.46 12.15
CA ILE A 97 2.89 2.81 11.36
C ILE A 97 2.62 4.13 10.63
N VAL A 98 3.67 4.92 10.46
CA VAL A 98 3.62 6.23 9.84
C VAL A 98 4.63 6.34 8.71
N GLU A 99 4.50 7.35 7.88
CA GLU A 99 5.42 7.60 6.77
C GLU A 99 6.77 8.13 7.27
N LEU A 100 7.84 7.67 6.66
CA LEU A 100 9.18 8.23 6.78
C LEU A 100 9.61 8.77 5.42
N VAL A 101 9.32 10.05 5.18
CA VAL A 101 9.64 10.76 3.95
C VAL A 101 10.93 11.52 4.18
N ILE A 102 12.03 10.98 3.67
CA ILE A 102 13.39 11.48 3.94
C ILE A 102 14.24 11.65 2.67
N GLN A 103 13.64 11.47 1.49
CA GLN A 103 14.33 11.70 0.24
C GLN A 103 14.37 13.19 -0.11
N HIS A 104 13.35 13.92 0.27
CA HIS A 104 13.17 15.35 0.04
C HIS A 104 12.50 16.02 1.24
N THR A 105 12.44 17.34 1.21
CA THR A 105 11.57 18.15 2.06
C THR A 105 10.70 19.05 1.20
N SER A 106 9.70 19.71 1.79
CA SER A 106 9.07 20.85 1.11
C SER A 106 10.10 21.96 0.82
N ALA A 107 9.92 22.66 -0.28
CA ALA A 107 10.64 23.90 -0.53
C ALA A 107 10.38 24.97 0.56
N GLN A 108 9.29 24.85 1.33
CA GLN A 108 9.00 25.73 2.47
C GLN A 108 9.68 25.28 3.77
N HIS A 109 10.38 24.14 3.78
CA HIS A 109 11.12 23.69 4.94
C HIS A 109 12.15 24.73 5.39
N PRO A 110 12.29 25.05 6.68
CA PRO A 110 13.27 26.02 7.19
C PRO A 110 14.70 25.78 6.72
N TRP A 111 15.10 24.51 6.60
CA TRP A 111 16.44 24.14 6.08
C TRP A 111 16.64 24.61 4.64
N PHE A 112 15.66 24.35 3.76
CA PHE A 112 15.76 24.78 2.36
C PHE A 112 15.70 26.29 2.24
N GLN A 113 14.84 26.96 3.00
CA GLN A 113 14.74 28.41 3.03
C GLN A 113 16.03 29.08 3.49
N ALA A 114 16.72 28.50 4.48
CA ALA A 114 18.04 29.00 4.91
C ALA A 114 19.14 28.68 3.87
N ALA A 115 19.10 27.48 3.28
CA ALA A 115 20.06 27.04 2.27
C ALA A 115 20.03 27.92 1.01
N ARG A 116 18.83 28.30 0.54
CA ARG A 116 18.70 29.12 -0.67
C ARG A 116 19.08 30.59 -0.48
N ARG A 117 18.98 31.11 0.76
CA ARG A 117 19.27 32.53 1.07
C ARG A 117 20.75 32.83 1.20
N ASP A 118 21.54 31.92 1.77
CA ASP A 118 22.96 32.11 2.00
C ASP A 118 23.76 30.86 1.62
N PRO A 119 24.66 30.95 0.63
CA PRO A 119 25.51 29.82 0.24
C PRO A 119 26.47 29.36 1.35
N ARG A 120 26.69 30.18 2.39
CA ARG A 120 27.47 29.83 3.58
C ARG A 120 26.63 29.28 4.73
N SER A 121 25.31 29.16 4.55
CA SER A 121 24.42 28.56 5.52
C SER A 121 24.87 27.13 5.87
N PRO A 122 24.83 26.71 7.14
CA PRO A 122 25.08 25.33 7.50
C PRO A 122 24.10 24.34 6.87
N TRP A 123 22.95 24.82 6.41
CA TRP A 123 21.93 24.04 5.73
C TRP A 123 22.19 23.91 4.21
N ARG A 124 23.15 24.67 3.64
CA ARG A 124 23.44 24.60 2.20
C ARG A 124 23.79 23.17 1.76
N PRO A 125 24.66 22.43 2.45
CA PRO A 125 25.03 21.05 2.09
C PRO A 125 23.91 20.02 2.31
N TYR A 126 22.78 20.41 2.93
CA TYR A 126 21.63 19.50 3.14
C TYR A 126 20.92 19.16 1.84
N TYR A 127 21.08 19.96 0.79
CA TYR A 127 20.44 19.81 -0.50
C TYR A 127 21.46 19.66 -1.62
N LEU A 128 21.00 19.21 -2.78
CA LEU A 128 21.84 19.02 -3.97
C LEU A 128 21.74 20.24 -4.87
N TRP A 129 22.86 20.93 -5.08
CA TRP A 129 22.96 22.16 -5.87
C TRP A 129 23.92 21.97 -7.03
N ALA A 130 23.67 22.65 -8.15
CA ALA A 130 24.56 22.69 -9.32
C ALA A 130 24.49 24.04 -10.02
N ASP A 131 25.62 24.53 -10.57
CA ASP A 131 25.64 25.70 -11.43
C ASP A 131 25.02 25.41 -12.80
N ARG A 132 25.12 24.16 -13.24
CA ARG A 132 24.48 23.60 -14.44
C ARG A 132 24.01 22.18 -14.17
N PRO A 133 22.78 21.84 -14.61
CA PRO A 133 22.30 20.45 -14.51
C PRO A 133 23.26 19.49 -15.24
N PRO A 134 23.51 18.29 -14.67
CA PRO A 134 24.23 17.24 -15.39
C PRO A 134 23.51 16.85 -16.68
N GLU A 135 24.27 16.54 -17.74
CA GLU A 135 23.70 16.16 -19.05
C GLU A 135 22.95 14.80 -19.01
N ASN A 136 23.33 13.91 -18.11
CA ASN A 136 22.81 12.55 -17.99
C ASN A 136 22.30 12.29 -16.56
N ASP A 137 21.23 12.97 -16.17
CA ASP A 137 20.52 12.68 -14.91
C ASP A 137 19.25 11.84 -15.18
N ASP A 138 18.55 11.48 -14.11
CA ASP A 138 17.31 10.74 -14.20
C ASP A 138 16.22 11.51 -14.97
N PRO A 139 15.34 10.81 -15.68
CA PRO A 139 14.14 11.45 -16.21
C PRO A 139 13.23 11.88 -15.06
N PRO A 140 12.37 12.91 -15.25
CA PRO A 140 11.43 13.33 -14.23
C PRO A 140 10.46 12.19 -13.85
N MET A 141 10.17 12.07 -12.56
CA MET A 141 9.24 11.06 -12.03
C MET A 141 7.82 11.25 -12.56
N PHE A 142 7.42 12.49 -12.85
CA PHE A 142 6.10 12.85 -13.34
C PHE A 142 6.15 13.46 -14.74
N PRO A 143 6.37 12.64 -15.80
CA PRO A 143 6.43 13.14 -17.17
C PRO A 143 5.12 13.82 -17.57
N GLY A 144 5.26 15.02 -18.15
CA GLY A 144 4.12 15.87 -18.53
C GLY A 144 3.67 16.84 -17.43
N VAL A 145 4.21 16.70 -16.20
CA VAL A 145 4.06 17.66 -15.09
C VAL A 145 5.39 18.37 -14.83
N GLU A 146 6.47 17.61 -14.74
CA GLU A 146 7.84 18.11 -14.61
C GLU A 146 8.64 17.83 -15.89
N GLU A 147 9.48 18.79 -16.30
CA GLU A 147 10.31 18.69 -17.50
C GLU A 147 11.74 18.20 -17.18
N SER A 148 12.20 18.41 -15.95
CA SER A 148 13.55 18.10 -15.48
C SER A 148 13.52 17.75 -14.00
N VAL A 149 14.55 17.05 -13.53
CA VAL A 149 14.82 16.85 -12.09
C VAL A 149 15.68 17.96 -11.49
N TRP A 150 15.90 19.05 -12.22
CA TRP A 150 16.64 20.24 -11.80
C TRP A 150 15.82 21.49 -12.05
N ARG A 151 15.75 22.36 -11.03
CA ARG A 151 15.04 23.64 -11.08
C ARG A 151 15.98 24.78 -10.73
N TRP A 152 15.96 25.85 -11.54
CA TRP A 152 16.66 27.10 -11.23
C TRP A 152 16.00 27.79 -10.03
N ASP A 153 16.81 28.18 -9.05
CA ASP A 153 16.39 29.01 -7.93
C ASP A 153 17.01 30.40 -8.05
N GLU A 154 16.17 31.39 -8.29
CA GLU A 154 16.57 32.77 -8.47
C GLU A 154 17.33 33.35 -7.25
N GLN A 155 16.91 32.93 -6.03
CA GLN A 155 17.49 33.44 -4.81
C GLN A 155 18.85 32.79 -4.51
N ALA A 156 18.98 31.52 -4.80
CA ALA A 156 20.23 30.78 -4.63
C ALA A 156 21.24 31.06 -5.77
N GLY A 157 20.77 31.48 -6.95
CA GLY A 157 21.57 31.64 -8.16
C GLY A 157 22.17 30.31 -8.65
N GLN A 158 21.51 29.20 -8.35
CA GLN A 158 21.91 27.83 -8.71
C GLN A 158 20.69 26.96 -8.97
N TYR A 159 20.90 25.82 -9.62
CA TYR A 159 19.90 24.78 -9.74
C TYR A 159 19.92 23.91 -8.46
N TYR A 160 18.73 23.51 -7.99
CA TYR A 160 18.58 22.46 -7.00
C TYR A 160 17.94 21.22 -7.64
N ARG A 161 18.26 20.05 -7.10
CA ARG A 161 17.69 18.79 -7.55
C ARG A 161 16.36 18.50 -6.87
N HIS A 162 15.42 17.95 -7.65
CA HIS A 162 14.15 17.41 -7.16
C HIS A 162 13.77 16.19 -7.99
N MET A 163 13.68 15.02 -7.39
CA MET A 163 13.30 13.81 -8.11
C MET A 163 11.80 13.78 -8.40
N PHE A 164 11.01 14.28 -7.46
CA PHE A 164 9.55 14.37 -7.53
C PHE A 164 9.12 15.75 -8.04
N TYR A 165 8.26 16.48 -7.35
CA TYR A 165 7.85 17.81 -7.78
C TYR A 165 8.92 18.87 -7.49
N HIS A 166 8.92 19.94 -8.26
CA HIS A 166 9.87 21.05 -8.07
C HIS A 166 9.76 21.74 -6.70
N HIS A 167 8.64 21.58 -6.00
CA HIS A 167 8.48 22.07 -4.63
C HIS A 167 8.97 21.08 -3.56
N GLU A 168 9.66 20.01 -3.97
CA GLU A 168 10.20 18.95 -3.13
C GLU A 168 11.71 18.78 -3.36
N PRO A 169 12.55 19.74 -2.92
CA PRO A 169 14.00 19.66 -3.09
C PRO A 169 14.59 18.43 -2.39
N ASP A 170 15.45 17.71 -3.11
CA ASP A 170 16.11 16.49 -2.63
C ASP A 170 17.13 16.77 -1.53
N LEU A 171 17.06 15.97 -0.46
CA LEU A 171 18.06 15.97 0.60
C LEU A 171 19.36 15.29 0.15
N ASN A 172 20.48 15.80 0.61
CA ASN A 172 21.80 15.20 0.38
C ASN A 172 22.05 14.07 1.40
N LEU A 173 21.62 12.86 1.07
CA LEU A 173 21.75 11.68 1.92
C LEU A 173 23.20 11.19 2.12
N ALA A 174 24.17 11.76 1.40
CA ALA A 174 25.59 11.52 1.62
C ALA A 174 26.19 12.49 2.66
N HIS A 175 25.40 13.44 3.19
CA HIS A 175 25.85 14.43 4.16
C HIS A 175 25.53 13.95 5.59
N PRO A 176 26.55 13.69 6.46
CA PRO A 176 26.31 13.12 7.78
C PRO A 176 25.33 13.89 8.67
N PRO A 177 25.30 15.25 8.69
CA PRO A 177 24.30 15.99 9.43
C PRO A 177 22.85 15.69 9.01
N VAL A 178 22.58 15.43 7.73
CA VAL A 178 21.25 15.01 7.25
C VAL A 178 20.87 13.66 7.84
N ILE A 179 21.80 12.72 7.89
CA ILE A 179 21.57 11.41 8.51
C ILE A 179 21.27 11.55 10.01
N ALA A 180 21.97 12.44 10.71
CA ALA A 180 21.70 12.71 12.12
C ALA A 180 20.28 13.28 12.35
N GLU A 181 19.81 14.17 11.47
CA GLU A 181 18.42 14.66 11.52
C GLU A 181 17.40 13.54 11.27
N ILE A 182 17.68 12.64 10.33
CA ILE A 182 16.83 11.47 10.08
C ILE A 182 16.77 10.56 11.32
N GLU A 183 17.89 10.34 12.01
CA GLU A 183 17.92 9.60 13.28
C GLU A 183 17.08 10.29 14.36
N ASN A 184 17.12 11.63 14.44
CA ASN A 184 16.28 12.41 15.35
C ASN A 184 14.79 12.23 15.05
N ILE A 185 14.40 12.26 13.78
CA ILE A 185 13.01 12.04 13.35
C ILE A 185 12.54 10.63 13.76
N ILE A 186 13.32 9.61 13.45
CA ILE A 186 13.02 8.22 13.83
C ILE A 186 12.87 8.09 15.35
N THR A 187 13.81 8.67 16.11
CA THR A 187 13.80 8.64 17.56
C THR A 187 12.55 9.27 18.14
N PHE A 188 12.18 10.46 17.65
CA PHE A 188 11.01 11.19 18.10
C PHE A 188 9.73 10.37 17.94
N TRP A 189 9.49 9.80 16.75
CA TRP A 189 8.26 9.08 16.49
C TRP A 189 8.21 7.71 17.17
N LEU A 190 9.34 7.01 17.32
CA LEU A 190 9.38 5.78 18.12
C LEU A 190 9.10 6.06 19.59
N GLN A 191 9.59 7.17 20.13
CA GLN A 191 9.27 7.61 21.50
C GLN A 191 7.81 8.02 21.66
N ALA A 192 7.20 8.60 20.61
CA ALA A 192 5.75 8.85 20.58
C ALA A 192 4.91 7.56 20.54
N GLY A 193 5.53 6.41 20.27
CA GLY A 193 4.91 5.09 20.38
C GLY A 193 4.50 4.43 19.06
N VAL A 194 4.92 4.95 17.91
CA VAL A 194 4.68 4.28 16.63
C VAL A 194 5.34 2.90 16.59
N SER A 195 4.76 1.97 15.87
CA SER A 195 5.24 0.59 15.76
C SER A 195 6.20 0.39 14.57
N GLY A 196 6.50 1.45 13.85
CA GLY A 196 7.42 1.43 12.71
C GLY A 196 7.04 2.45 11.64
N PHE A 197 7.74 2.36 10.52
CA PHE A 197 7.65 3.31 9.42
C PHE A 197 7.44 2.63 8.08
N ARG A 198 6.68 3.27 7.22
CA ARG A 198 6.76 3.04 5.79
C ARG A 198 7.78 4.03 5.21
N LEU A 199 8.91 3.51 4.74
CA LEU A 199 9.99 4.28 4.13
C LEU A 199 9.61 4.60 2.69
N ASP A 200 9.31 5.86 2.46
CA ASP A 200 8.93 6.39 1.15
C ASP A 200 10.11 6.34 0.17
N ALA A 201 9.82 6.03 -1.09
CA ALA A 201 10.77 6.06 -2.20
C ALA A 201 12.12 5.36 -1.92
N ALA A 202 12.12 4.19 -1.24
CA ALA A 202 13.34 3.55 -0.77
C ALA A 202 14.35 3.20 -1.89
N SER A 203 13.89 2.92 -3.11
CA SER A 203 14.77 2.71 -4.27
C SER A 203 15.51 3.99 -4.66
N HIS A 204 14.83 5.14 -4.66
CA HIS A 204 15.44 6.45 -4.91
C HIS A 204 16.39 6.86 -3.79
N LEU A 205 16.04 6.57 -2.52
CA LEU A 205 16.93 6.81 -1.38
C LEU A 205 18.28 6.12 -1.54
N VAL A 206 18.26 4.83 -1.90
CA VAL A 206 19.48 4.04 -2.12
C VAL A 206 20.32 4.65 -3.25
N LYS A 207 19.71 4.96 -4.38
CA LYS A 207 20.40 5.57 -5.52
C LYS A 207 21.02 6.92 -5.13
N GLN A 208 20.29 7.75 -4.44
CA GLN A 208 20.75 9.09 -4.02
C GLN A 208 21.87 9.02 -2.98
N ALA A 209 21.74 8.17 -1.95
CA ALA A 209 22.78 7.96 -0.95
C ALA A 209 24.09 7.42 -1.56
N GLY A 210 23.97 6.60 -2.60
CA GLY A 210 25.10 6.07 -3.35
C GLY A 210 25.63 7.00 -4.45
N LYS A 211 25.11 8.21 -4.60
CA LYS A 211 25.49 9.16 -5.68
C LYS A 211 25.36 8.53 -7.07
N GLY A 212 24.25 7.85 -7.31
CA GLY A 212 23.96 7.15 -8.56
C GLY A 212 24.42 5.69 -8.61
N ASP A 213 25.19 5.23 -7.64
CA ASP A 213 25.62 3.82 -7.49
C ASP A 213 24.86 3.16 -6.32
N GLU A 214 23.85 2.36 -6.62
CA GLU A 214 23.01 1.72 -5.61
C GLU A 214 23.81 0.85 -4.64
N THR A 215 24.91 0.23 -5.10
CA THR A 215 25.74 -0.63 -4.25
C THR A 215 26.35 0.13 -3.08
N ARG A 216 26.61 1.42 -3.26
CA ARG A 216 27.08 2.35 -2.21
C ARG A 216 25.95 2.91 -1.36
N GLY A 217 24.71 2.82 -1.83
CA GLY A 217 23.53 3.35 -1.14
C GLY A 217 22.88 2.35 -0.18
N TYR A 218 22.98 1.06 -0.43
CA TYR A 218 22.38 0.04 0.46
C TYR A 218 22.80 0.12 1.94
N PRO A 219 24.03 0.52 2.31
CA PRO A 219 24.40 0.73 3.71
C PRO A 219 23.50 1.72 4.47
N LEU A 220 22.86 2.66 3.78
CA LEU A 220 21.86 3.53 4.42
C LEU A 220 20.70 2.71 5.01
N LEU A 221 20.17 1.74 4.28
CA LEU A 221 19.07 0.89 4.77
C LEU A 221 19.50 0.07 5.98
N THR A 222 20.71 -0.50 5.96
CA THR A 222 21.29 -1.21 7.12
C THR A 222 21.42 -0.27 8.32
N HIS A 223 21.88 0.96 8.11
CA HIS A 223 22.00 1.96 9.16
C HIS A 223 20.63 2.33 9.77
N LEU A 224 19.65 2.66 8.93
CA LEU A 224 18.28 2.98 9.39
C LEU A 224 17.67 1.80 10.17
N ARG A 225 17.88 0.57 9.70
CA ARG A 225 17.44 -0.64 10.40
C ARG A 225 18.05 -0.75 11.79
N GLN A 226 19.36 -0.52 11.92
CA GLN A 226 20.06 -0.55 13.20
C GLN A 226 19.57 0.53 14.16
N VAL A 227 19.31 1.75 13.68
CA VAL A 227 18.76 2.85 14.47
C VAL A 227 17.38 2.45 15.02
N VAL A 228 16.48 1.98 14.16
CA VAL A 228 15.13 1.56 14.56
C VAL A 228 15.18 0.43 15.58
N GLN A 229 15.97 -0.61 15.35
CA GLN A 229 16.06 -1.76 16.25
C GLN A 229 16.68 -1.44 17.60
N ARG A 230 17.66 -0.54 17.64
CA ARG A 230 18.28 -0.08 18.89
C ARG A 230 17.28 0.65 19.78
N LEU A 231 16.37 1.44 19.17
CA LEU A 231 15.37 2.22 19.88
C LEU A 231 14.14 1.39 20.25
N ASN A 232 13.68 0.55 19.34
CA ASN A 232 12.57 -0.36 19.56
C ASN A 232 12.75 -1.65 18.72
N PRO A 233 13.16 -2.77 19.33
CA PRO A 233 13.37 -4.04 18.64
C PRO A 233 12.13 -4.61 17.96
N ASP A 234 10.92 -4.18 18.35
CA ASP A 234 9.65 -4.61 17.76
C ASP A 234 9.18 -3.71 16.61
N ALA A 235 9.85 -2.57 16.39
CA ALA A 235 9.48 -1.66 15.32
C ALA A 235 9.98 -2.17 13.95
N ILE A 236 9.21 -1.86 12.90
CA ILE A 236 9.48 -2.31 11.54
C ILE A 236 9.86 -1.17 10.61
N LEU A 237 10.58 -1.52 9.54
CA LEU A 237 10.73 -0.73 8.32
C LEU A 237 10.06 -1.45 7.16
N LEU A 238 9.02 -0.83 6.61
CA LEU A 238 8.33 -1.23 5.39
C LEU A 238 8.80 -0.31 4.25
N GLY A 239 9.53 -0.82 3.28
CA GLY A 239 10.05 -0.01 2.18
C GLY A 239 9.17 0.00 0.95
N GLU A 240 9.04 1.18 0.35
CA GLU A 240 8.53 1.32 -1.01
C GLU A 240 9.66 1.11 -2.01
N VAL A 241 9.59 -0.03 -2.71
CA VAL A 241 10.66 -0.46 -3.62
C VAL A 241 10.03 -0.94 -4.92
N ASP A 242 10.15 -0.17 -5.99
CA ASP A 242 9.76 -0.60 -7.35
C ASP A 242 11.01 -0.83 -8.18
N VAL A 243 11.40 -2.09 -8.30
CA VAL A 243 12.62 -2.55 -8.98
C VAL A 243 12.37 -3.85 -9.72
N ALA A 244 13.35 -4.33 -10.48
CA ALA A 244 13.31 -5.67 -11.07
C ALA A 244 13.22 -6.75 -9.98
N VAL A 245 12.56 -7.87 -10.30
CA VAL A 245 12.21 -8.87 -9.28
C VAL A 245 13.43 -9.47 -8.59
N GLU A 246 14.53 -9.63 -9.29
CA GLU A 246 15.80 -10.12 -8.77
C GLU A 246 16.49 -9.15 -7.80
N ASP A 247 16.21 -7.85 -7.90
CA ASP A 247 16.87 -6.81 -7.09
C ASP A 247 16.26 -6.64 -5.70
N TYR A 248 15.04 -7.15 -5.46
CA TYR A 248 14.44 -7.12 -4.12
C TYR A 248 15.34 -7.72 -3.04
N ARG A 249 16.16 -8.75 -3.39
CA ARG A 249 17.15 -9.33 -2.46
C ARG A 249 18.09 -8.30 -1.84
N HIS A 250 18.42 -7.23 -2.59
CA HIS A 250 19.32 -6.18 -2.11
C HIS A 250 18.66 -5.28 -1.06
N TYR A 251 17.34 -5.13 -1.11
CA TYR A 251 16.58 -4.34 -0.16
C TYR A 251 16.30 -5.09 1.15
N PHE A 252 16.20 -6.41 1.09
CA PHE A 252 16.17 -7.24 2.28
C PHE A 252 17.58 -7.43 2.90
N GLY A 253 18.66 -7.44 2.08
CA GLY A 253 20.00 -7.81 2.50
C GLY A 253 20.06 -9.27 2.96
N GLN A 254 20.68 -9.51 4.08
CA GLN A 254 20.66 -10.79 4.80
C GLN A 254 19.64 -10.77 5.96
N GLY A 255 18.57 -9.97 5.85
CA GLY A 255 17.63 -9.68 6.91
C GLY A 255 18.05 -8.48 7.77
N ASP A 256 19.06 -7.74 7.36
CA ASP A 256 19.67 -6.61 8.06
C ASP A 256 19.28 -5.24 7.50
N ARG A 257 18.39 -5.20 6.50
CA ARG A 257 17.88 -3.97 5.86
C ARG A 257 16.39 -3.79 6.11
N LEU A 258 15.54 -3.85 5.10
CA LEU A 258 14.10 -3.73 5.27
C LEU A 258 13.49 -5.05 5.73
N GLN A 259 12.63 -5.04 6.75
CA GLN A 259 11.88 -6.24 7.13
C GLN A 259 10.76 -6.55 6.16
N MET A 260 10.12 -5.49 5.67
CA MET A 260 8.95 -5.59 4.82
C MET A 260 9.19 -4.75 3.56
N VAL A 261 8.78 -5.28 2.40
CA VAL A 261 8.94 -4.58 1.13
C VAL A 261 7.64 -4.66 0.35
N LEU A 262 7.16 -3.51 -0.15
CA LEU A 262 6.00 -3.44 -1.03
C LEU A 262 6.30 -4.16 -2.35
N ASN A 263 5.44 -5.10 -2.72
CA ASN A 263 5.63 -6.00 -3.85
C ASN A 263 5.02 -5.42 -5.15
N PHE A 264 5.67 -4.42 -5.73
CA PHE A 264 5.23 -3.82 -7.00
C PHE A 264 5.21 -4.81 -8.14
N TRP A 265 6.18 -5.73 -8.19
CA TRP A 265 6.22 -6.79 -9.19
C TRP A 265 4.93 -7.59 -9.22
N LEU A 266 4.53 -8.16 -8.09
CA LEU A 266 3.33 -9.00 -8.00
C LEU A 266 2.05 -8.20 -8.24
N ASN A 267 1.98 -6.94 -7.77
CA ASN A 267 0.85 -6.05 -7.98
C ASN A 267 0.54 -5.85 -9.47
N LYS A 268 1.56 -5.58 -10.29
CA LYS A 268 1.43 -5.39 -11.74
C LYS A 268 0.88 -6.65 -12.43
N TYR A 269 1.38 -7.81 -12.07
CA TYR A 269 0.95 -9.10 -12.64
C TYR A 269 -0.43 -9.54 -12.14
N LEU A 270 -0.82 -9.13 -10.94
CA LEU A 270 -2.19 -9.34 -10.45
C LEU A 270 -3.20 -8.61 -11.36
N TYR A 271 -2.93 -7.36 -11.69
CA TYR A 271 -3.79 -6.63 -12.64
C TYR A 271 -3.75 -7.21 -14.04
N LEU A 272 -2.63 -7.73 -14.49
CA LEU A 272 -2.55 -8.45 -15.76
C LEU A 272 -3.41 -9.73 -15.73
N SER A 273 -3.41 -10.47 -14.62
CA SER A 273 -4.27 -11.64 -14.41
C SER A 273 -5.75 -11.27 -14.46
N LEU A 274 -6.14 -10.20 -13.77
CA LEU A 274 -7.52 -9.71 -13.77
C LEU A 274 -7.95 -9.22 -15.17
N ALA A 275 -7.04 -8.58 -15.92
CA ALA A 275 -7.31 -8.12 -17.30
C ALA A 275 -7.45 -9.28 -18.29
N GLN A 276 -6.65 -10.33 -18.11
CA GLN A 276 -6.68 -11.53 -18.97
C GLN A 276 -7.73 -12.55 -18.53
N GLN A 277 -8.29 -12.42 -17.35
CA GLN A 277 -9.15 -13.41 -16.70
C GLN A 277 -8.47 -14.80 -16.61
N ARG A 278 -7.17 -14.81 -16.29
CA ARG A 278 -6.31 -15.99 -16.18
C ARG A 278 -5.39 -15.86 -14.98
N ALA A 279 -5.14 -16.97 -14.30
CA ALA A 279 -4.19 -16.99 -13.19
C ALA A 279 -2.71 -17.02 -13.67
N ALA A 280 -2.48 -17.42 -14.92
CA ALA A 280 -1.13 -17.61 -15.44
C ALA A 280 -0.17 -16.43 -15.22
N PRO A 281 -0.54 -15.12 -15.37
CA PRO A 281 0.36 -14.03 -15.09
C PRO A 281 0.80 -13.95 -13.61
N VAL A 282 -0.13 -14.06 -12.66
CA VAL A 282 0.22 -14.03 -11.23
C VAL A 282 1.01 -15.27 -10.80
N VAL A 283 0.70 -16.42 -11.39
CA VAL A 283 1.48 -17.67 -11.20
C VAL A 283 2.93 -17.46 -11.63
N LYS A 284 3.15 -16.91 -12.83
CA LYS A 284 4.49 -16.58 -13.34
C LYS A 284 5.22 -15.59 -12.42
N ALA A 285 4.51 -14.58 -11.94
CA ALA A 285 5.11 -13.58 -11.04
C ALA A 285 5.54 -14.21 -9.71
N LEU A 286 4.71 -15.07 -9.12
CA LEU A 286 5.04 -15.80 -7.89
C LEU A 286 6.24 -16.73 -8.05
N GLN A 287 6.36 -17.40 -9.21
CA GLN A 287 7.50 -18.28 -9.52
C GLN A 287 8.82 -17.52 -9.69
N ALA A 288 8.76 -16.27 -10.12
CA ALA A 288 9.94 -15.43 -10.32
C ALA A 288 10.38 -14.70 -9.04
N MET A 289 9.52 -14.63 -8.01
CA MET A 289 9.84 -13.89 -6.78
C MET A 289 11.05 -14.48 -6.06
N VAL A 290 11.90 -13.60 -5.55
CA VAL A 290 12.96 -13.98 -4.62
C VAL A 290 12.34 -14.42 -3.29
N THR A 291 12.98 -15.37 -2.61
CA THR A 291 12.59 -15.75 -1.25
C THR A 291 13.16 -14.72 -0.28
N PRO A 292 12.31 -14.02 0.52
CA PRO A 292 12.83 -13.16 1.56
C PRO A 292 13.67 -13.94 2.57
N PRO A 293 14.71 -13.33 3.18
CA PRO A 293 15.41 -13.92 4.30
C PRO A 293 14.47 -14.16 5.50
N ASP A 294 14.89 -15.01 6.44
CA ASP A 294 14.17 -15.20 7.70
C ASP A 294 13.92 -13.85 8.39
N GLY A 295 12.73 -13.66 8.93
CA GLY A 295 12.34 -12.40 9.54
C GLY A 295 12.05 -11.27 8.56
N CYS A 296 11.85 -11.57 7.28
CA CYS A 296 11.44 -10.62 6.26
C CYS A 296 10.24 -11.13 5.48
N CYS A 297 9.47 -10.22 4.90
CA CYS A 297 8.33 -10.60 4.05
C CYS A 297 8.00 -9.52 3.01
N PHE A 298 7.28 -9.94 1.98
CA PHE A 298 6.64 -9.02 1.05
C PHE A 298 5.31 -8.51 1.59
N VAL A 299 4.92 -7.33 1.13
CA VAL A 299 3.64 -6.69 1.43
C VAL A 299 2.89 -6.48 0.12
N ASN A 300 1.67 -7.00 0.03
CA ASN A 300 0.85 -6.98 -1.17
C ASN A 300 -0.36 -6.07 -0.98
N TRP A 301 -0.81 -5.43 -2.06
CA TRP A 301 -2.00 -4.58 -2.05
C TRP A 301 -2.76 -4.68 -3.37
N LEU A 302 -4.00 -4.19 -3.39
CA LEU A 302 -4.76 -3.99 -4.63
C LEU A 302 -4.53 -2.59 -5.17
N ARG A 303 -4.94 -1.58 -4.43
CA ARG A 303 -4.68 -0.17 -4.72
C ARG A 303 -4.12 0.54 -3.49
N ASN A 304 -3.33 1.57 -3.74
CA ASN A 304 -2.84 2.53 -2.74
C ASN A 304 -3.30 3.95 -3.11
N HIS A 305 -2.72 4.96 -2.52
CA HIS A 305 -3.01 6.37 -2.77
C HIS A 305 -2.36 6.93 -4.06
N ASP A 306 -1.51 6.14 -4.72
CA ASP A 306 -0.82 6.52 -5.96
C ASP A 306 -1.44 5.86 -7.19
N GLU A 307 -0.89 6.13 -8.36
CA GLU A 307 -1.25 5.46 -9.59
C GLU A 307 -0.92 3.96 -9.52
N LEU A 308 -1.62 3.15 -10.29
CA LEU A 308 -1.19 1.79 -10.59
C LEU A 308 -0.06 1.89 -11.62
N ASP A 309 1.17 1.80 -11.17
CA ASP A 309 2.34 1.78 -12.04
C ASP A 309 2.42 0.46 -12.83
N LEU A 310 2.68 0.55 -14.13
CA LEU A 310 2.76 -0.60 -15.04
C LEU A 310 4.12 -0.73 -15.72
N GLU A 311 5.13 0.02 -15.25
CA GLU A 311 6.50 -0.13 -15.74
C GLU A 311 7.05 -1.54 -15.46
N GLY A 312 7.90 -2.04 -16.34
CA GLY A 312 8.58 -3.33 -16.14
C GLY A 312 7.83 -4.59 -16.56
N ILE A 313 6.50 -4.54 -16.84
CA ILE A 313 5.76 -5.73 -17.31
C ILE A 313 5.80 -5.92 -18.85
N GLY A 314 6.47 -5.02 -19.56
CA GLY A 314 6.58 -5.01 -21.01
C GLY A 314 5.37 -4.35 -21.71
N GLU A 315 5.64 -3.67 -22.82
CA GLU A 315 4.69 -2.80 -23.52
C GLU A 315 3.39 -3.51 -23.96
N ARG A 316 3.46 -4.77 -24.34
CA ARG A 316 2.27 -5.55 -24.73
C ARG A 316 1.32 -5.73 -23.54
N ASN A 317 1.85 -6.12 -22.41
CA ASN A 317 1.08 -6.37 -21.19
C ASN A 317 0.54 -5.05 -20.61
N LYS A 318 1.38 -4.00 -20.55
CA LYS A 318 0.98 -2.65 -20.15
C LYS A 318 -0.22 -2.16 -20.97
N ARG A 319 -0.13 -2.21 -22.30
CA ARG A 319 -1.25 -1.84 -23.18
C ARG A 319 -2.51 -2.67 -22.94
N GLN A 320 -2.38 -3.96 -22.62
CA GLN A 320 -3.53 -4.81 -22.31
C GLN A 320 -4.23 -4.36 -21.02
N VAL A 321 -3.47 -4.10 -19.93
CA VAL A 321 -4.01 -3.62 -18.66
C VAL A 321 -4.68 -2.26 -18.84
N ILE A 322 -4.02 -1.31 -19.52
CA ILE A 322 -4.58 0.02 -19.80
C ILE A 322 -5.87 -0.09 -20.61
N ARG A 323 -5.89 -0.87 -21.69
CA ARG A 323 -7.09 -1.05 -22.52
C ARG A 323 -8.26 -1.61 -21.72
N THR A 324 -7.98 -2.48 -20.74
CA THR A 324 -9.02 -3.12 -19.93
C THR A 324 -9.54 -2.21 -18.83
N PHE A 325 -8.66 -1.50 -18.13
CA PHE A 325 -9.01 -0.78 -16.90
C PHE A 325 -9.00 0.75 -17.02
N ALA A 326 -8.37 1.27 -18.06
CA ALA A 326 -8.25 2.69 -18.34
C ALA A 326 -8.44 3.00 -19.84
N PRO A 327 -9.59 2.62 -20.45
CA PRO A 327 -9.81 2.76 -21.89
C PRO A 327 -9.84 4.22 -22.35
N ASP A 328 -10.15 5.17 -21.49
CA ASP A 328 -10.10 6.60 -21.76
C ASP A 328 -8.76 7.20 -21.29
N LYS A 329 -8.23 8.17 -22.07
CA LYS A 329 -6.97 8.86 -21.72
C LYS A 329 -7.01 9.54 -20.35
N SER A 330 -8.17 10.06 -19.95
CA SER A 330 -8.36 10.68 -18.64
C SER A 330 -8.15 9.73 -17.46
N MET A 331 -8.16 8.42 -17.70
CA MET A 331 -7.95 7.37 -16.70
C MET A 331 -6.49 6.98 -16.53
N SER A 332 -5.59 7.49 -17.40
CA SER A 332 -4.15 7.22 -17.36
C SER A 332 -3.39 8.44 -16.88
N VAL A 333 -2.17 8.23 -16.34
CA VAL A 333 -1.32 9.29 -15.82
C VAL A 333 0.16 8.93 -16.02
N TYR A 334 1.02 9.95 -16.15
CA TYR A 334 2.49 9.85 -16.23
C TYR A 334 2.99 8.88 -17.31
N GLN A 335 2.22 8.65 -18.39
CA GLN A 335 2.54 7.75 -19.50
C GLN A 335 2.78 6.27 -19.12
N ARG A 336 2.69 5.92 -17.83
CA ARG A 336 2.97 4.58 -17.30
C ARG A 336 1.87 3.98 -16.43
N GLY A 337 0.99 4.81 -15.86
CA GLY A 337 0.11 4.40 -14.79
C GLY A 337 -1.37 4.59 -15.05
N VAL A 338 -2.20 3.98 -14.20
CA VAL A 338 -3.65 4.08 -14.18
C VAL A 338 -4.08 4.78 -12.90
N ARG A 339 -4.86 5.87 -13.03
CA ARG A 339 -5.38 6.67 -11.91
C ARG A 339 -6.83 6.33 -11.58
N ARG A 340 -7.10 5.05 -11.37
CA ARG A 340 -8.42 4.51 -11.04
C ARG A 340 -8.41 3.76 -9.71
N ARG A 341 -9.50 3.80 -8.95
CA ARG A 341 -9.72 2.88 -7.81
C ARG A 341 -10.12 1.49 -8.29
N LEU A 342 -10.04 0.51 -7.38
CA LEU A 342 -10.31 -0.89 -7.68
C LEU A 342 -11.71 -1.10 -8.26
N ALA A 343 -12.74 -0.59 -7.59
CA ALA A 343 -14.12 -0.87 -7.98
C ALA A 343 -14.48 -0.32 -9.38
N PRO A 344 -14.09 0.91 -9.78
CA PRO A 344 -14.29 1.38 -11.14
C PRO A 344 -13.56 0.56 -12.21
N MET A 345 -12.33 0.10 -11.93
CA MET A 345 -11.59 -0.76 -12.85
C MET A 345 -12.29 -2.10 -13.10
N LEU A 346 -13.03 -2.59 -12.11
CA LEU A 346 -13.78 -3.85 -12.17
C LEU A 346 -15.27 -3.63 -12.46
N ASP A 347 -15.64 -2.48 -13.05
CA ASP A 347 -17.00 -2.12 -13.43
C ASP A 347 -18.02 -2.16 -12.28
N GLY A 348 -17.56 -2.05 -11.03
CA GLY A 348 -18.40 -2.21 -9.84
C GLY A 348 -19.06 -3.59 -9.73
N ASP A 349 -18.57 -4.61 -10.44
CA ASP A 349 -19.01 -5.99 -10.25
C ASP A 349 -18.46 -6.54 -8.92
N THR A 350 -19.35 -6.69 -7.94
CA THR A 350 -19.00 -7.12 -6.58
C THR A 350 -18.35 -8.51 -6.54
N ARG A 351 -18.59 -9.38 -7.53
CA ARG A 351 -17.95 -10.70 -7.63
C ARG A 351 -16.48 -10.54 -8.00
N ARG A 352 -16.19 -9.68 -8.99
CA ARG A 352 -14.82 -9.39 -9.42
C ARG A 352 -14.02 -8.68 -8.32
N ILE A 353 -14.66 -7.74 -7.62
CA ILE A 353 -14.03 -7.02 -6.50
C ILE A 353 -13.76 -7.98 -5.34
N ALA A 354 -14.71 -8.85 -4.99
CA ALA A 354 -14.53 -9.87 -3.96
C ALA A 354 -13.43 -10.87 -4.35
N LEU A 355 -13.38 -11.32 -5.60
CA LEU A 355 -12.29 -12.17 -6.10
C LEU A 355 -10.93 -11.50 -5.94
N ALA A 356 -10.79 -10.22 -6.30
CA ALA A 356 -9.53 -9.50 -6.16
C ALA A 356 -9.06 -9.48 -4.70
N HIS A 357 -9.97 -9.24 -3.74
CA HIS A 357 -9.66 -9.33 -2.30
C HIS A 357 -9.33 -10.76 -1.86
N ALA A 358 -10.05 -11.76 -2.36
CA ALA A 358 -9.76 -13.16 -2.05
C ALA A 358 -8.37 -13.57 -2.54
N ILE A 359 -7.95 -13.11 -3.72
CA ILE A 359 -6.59 -13.33 -4.23
C ILE A 359 -5.58 -12.61 -3.34
N LEU A 360 -5.76 -11.31 -3.07
CA LEU A 360 -4.86 -10.55 -2.18
C LEU A 360 -4.62 -11.27 -0.85
N LEU A 361 -5.73 -11.71 -0.24
CA LEU A 361 -5.69 -12.37 1.07
C LEU A 361 -5.22 -13.83 1.02
N ALA A 362 -5.19 -14.44 -0.16
CA ALA A 362 -4.59 -15.76 -0.38
C ALA A 362 -3.08 -15.70 -0.65
N LEU A 363 -2.55 -14.58 -1.14
CA LEU A 363 -1.14 -14.43 -1.51
C LEU A 363 -0.20 -14.56 -0.30
N PRO A 364 1.03 -15.10 -0.49
CA PRO A 364 2.06 -15.11 0.53
C PRO A 364 2.52 -13.68 0.85
N GLY A 365 2.79 -13.40 2.12
CA GLY A 365 3.17 -12.06 2.60
C GLY A 365 2.03 -11.36 3.33
N VAL A 366 2.18 -10.07 3.59
CA VAL A 366 1.27 -9.25 4.39
C VAL A 366 0.35 -8.43 3.49
N PRO A 367 -0.98 -8.50 3.64
CA PRO A 367 -1.90 -7.70 2.83
C PRO A 367 -2.06 -6.28 3.37
N VAL A 368 -2.17 -5.32 2.45
CA VAL A 368 -2.64 -3.96 2.71
C VAL A 368 -4.00 -3.75 2.05
N MET A 369 -4.96 -3.29 2.82
CA MET A 369 -6.25 -2.81 2.35
C MET A 369 -6.26 -1.28 2.45
N ARG A 370 -6.63 -0.61 1.37
CA ARG A 370 -6.84 0.82 1.39
C ARG A 370 -8.26 1.16 1.81
N TYR A 371 -8.44 2.22 2.60
CA TYR A 371 -9.76 2.68 3.02
C TYR A 371 -10.72 2.83 1.82
N GLY A 372 -11.93 2.34 1.99
CA GLY A 372 -13.01 2.42 1.02
C GLY A 372 -13.00 1.34 -0.06
N ASP A 373 -11.94 0.57 -0.24
CA ASP A 373 -11.94 -0.55 -1.20
C ASP A 373 -12.84 -1.69 -0.70
N GLU A 374 -12.97 -1.87 0.62
CA GLU A 374 -13.85 -2.85 1.26
C GLU A 374 -15.34 -2.59 1.06
N ILE A 375 -15.72 -1.37 0.68
CA ILE A 375 -17.11 -1.01 0.31
C ILE A 375 -17.28 -0.79 -1.19
N GLY A 376 -16.19 -0.81 -1.95
CA GLY A 376 -16.21 -0.58 -3.41
C GLY A 376 -16.35 0.89 -3.80
N MET A 377 -15.64 1.80 -3.12
CA MET A 377 -15.60 3.22 -3.46
C MET A 377 -15.09 3.47 -4.87
N GLY A 378 -15.62 4.52 -5.49
CA GLY A 378 -15.17 5.03 -6.78
C GLY A 378 -14.06 6.06 -6.70
N ASP A 379 -13.61 6.48 -7.88
CA ASP A 379 -12.67 7.58 -8.10
C ASP A 379 -13.38 8.83 -8.61
N ASP A 380 -12.68 9.96 -8.62
CA ASP A 380 -13.13 11.23 -9.24
C ASP A 380 -12.12 11.68 -10.30
N LEU A 381 -12.39 11.37 -11.55
CA LEU A 381 -11.53 11.70 -12.67
C LEU A 381 -11.49 13.20 -13.01
N SER A 382 -12.32 14.03 -12.39
CA SER A 382 -12.25 15.49 -12.51
C SER A 382 -11.07 16.08 -11.74
N LEU A 383 -10.55 15.37 -10.74
CA LEU A 383 -9.35 15.75 -10.01
C LEU A 383 -8.11 15.50 -10.88
N PRO A 384 -7.05 16.33 -10.73
CA PRO A 384 -5.83 16.18 -11.51
C PRO A 384 -5.04 14.93 -11.11
N GLU A 385 -4.18 14.47 -11.98
CA GLU A 385 -3.17 13.45 -11.73
C GLU A 385 -3.69 12.27 -10.89
N ARG A 386 -2.89 11.78 -9.93
CA ARG A 386 -3.22 10.68 -9.01
C ARG A 386 -4.25 11.08 -7.94
N TYR A 387 -4.56 12.37 -7.79
CA TYR A 387 -5.63 12.82 -6.89
C TYR A 387 -7.00 12.22 -7.23
N ALA A 388 -7.21 11.78 -8.46
CA ALA A 388 -8.45 11.08 -8.85
C ALA A 388 -8.81 9.91 -7.92
N VAL A 389 -7.84 9.21 -7.34
CA VAL A 389 -8.08 8.09 -6.42
C VAL A 389 -8.16 8.50 -4.95
N ARG A 390 -7.90 9.78 -4.64
CA ARG A 390 -7.87 10.34 -3.27
C ARG A 390 -9.16 11.11 -3.01
N THR A 391 -10.20 10.40 -2.58
CA THR A 391 -11.53 10.97 -2.30
C THR A 391 -11.95 10.67 -0.87
N PRO A 392 -12.75 11.55 -0.22
CA PRO A 392 -13.20 11.35 1.15
C PRO A 392 -13.94 10.02 1.35
N MET A 393 -13.70 9.38 2.49
CA MET A 393 -14.36 8.12 2.87
C MET A 393 -15.86 8.31 2.93
N GLN A 394 -16.60 7.34 2.37
CA GLN A 394 -18.07 7.36 2.29
C GLN A 394 -18.66 6.59 3.46
N TRP A 395 -18.95 7.31 4.57
CA TRP A 395 -19.49 6.71 5.79
C TRP A 395 -20.98 6.45 5.74
N SER A 396 -21.75 7.39 5.14
CA SER A 396 -23.21 7.31 5.09
C SER A 396 -23.79 8.02 3.87
N ALA A 397 -25.10 7.93 3.68
CA ALA A 397 -25.83 8.67 2.67
C ALA A 397 -26.11 10.15 3.06
N ALA A 398 -25.70 10.59 4.24
CA ALA A 398 -25.85 11.96 4.72
C ALA A 398 -24.98 12.95 3.92
N ALA A 399 -25.18 14.24 4.13
CA ALA A 399 -24.38 15.30 3.50
C ALA A 399 -22.88 15.00 3.64
N ASN A 400 -22.12 15.34 2.59
CA ASN A 400 -20.68 15.09 2.50
C ASN A 400 -20.28 13.63 2.78
N ALA A 401 -21.14 12.68 2.43
CA ALA A 401 -20.93 11.26 2.69
C ALA A 401 -20.80 10.88 4.19
N GLY A 402 -21.21 11.75 5.10
CA GLY A 402 -20.94 11.62 6.53
C GLY A 402 -19.46 11.75 6.89
N PHE A 403 -18.63 12.23 5.98
CA PHE A 403 -17.20 12.47 6.18
C PHE A 403 -16.97 13.71 7.06
N SER A 404 -17.67 14.82 6.74
CA SER A 404 -17.52 16.13 7.38
C SER A 404 -18.86 16.80 7.61
N ARG A 405 -18.92 17.68 8.62
CA ARG A 405 -20.03 18.60 8.88
C ARG A 405 -19.83 20.00 8.28
N ALA A 406 -18.68 20.25 7.65
CA ALA A 406 -18.42 21.50 6.94
C ALA A 406 -19.45 21.76 5.84
N ALA A 407 -19.59 22.99 5.40
CA ALA A 407 -20.34 23.28 4.19
C ALA A 407 -19.65 22.60 2.99
N ARG A 408 -20.45 22.12 2.02
CA ARG A 408 -19.88 21.35 0.89
C ARG A 408 -18.82 22.13 0.12
N ASP A 409 -18.96 23.45 0.03
CA ASP A 409 -18.03 24.29 -0.74
C ASP A 409 -16.73 24.56 0.02
N ASP A 410 -16.71 24.32 1.32
CA ASP A 410 -15.52 24.43 2.17
C ASP A 410 -14.66 23.16 2.14
N LEU A 411 -15.16 22.06 1.55
CA LEU A 411 -14.37 20.82 1.42
C LEU A 411 -13.31 20.99 0.32
N PRO A 412 -12.02 20.82 0.64
CA PRO A 412 -10.95 20.81 -0.36
C PRO A 412 -11.14 19.72 -1.41
N VAL A 413 -11.56 18.54 -0.97
CA VAL A 413 -11.90 17.41 -1.83
C VAL A 413 -13.33 16.97 -1.52
N LYS A 414 -14.15 16.88 -2.55
CA LYS A 414 -15.57 16.52 -2.41
C LYS A 414 -15.76 15.01 -2.54
N PRO A 415 -16.63 14.38 -1.72
CA PRO A 415 -17.00 12.98 -1.91
C PRO A 415 -17.64 12.74 -3.27
N VAL A 416 -17.46 11.55 -3.83
CA VAL A 416 -18.08 11.15 -5.10
C VAL A 416 -19.60 11.18 -4.98
N ALA A 417 -20.25 12.15 -5.62
CA ALA A 417 -21.68 12.44 -5.47
C ALA A 417 -22.52 12.05 -6.69
N SER A 418 -21.90 11.58 -7.77
CA SER A 418 -22.58 11.24 -9.02
C SER A 418 -22.25 9.82 -9.48
N GLY A 419 -23.00 9.35 -10.47
CA GLY A 419 -22.77 8.05 -11.08
C GLY A 419 -23.08 6.86 -10.16
N ARG A 420 -22.56 5.70 -10.55
CA ARG A 420 -22.82 4.44 -9.84
C ARG A 420 -22.13 4.31 -8.50
N PHE A 421 -21.02 5.04 -8.29
CA PHE A 421 -20.19 5.02 -7.08
C PHE A 421 -20.51 6.16 -6.11
N ARG A 422 -21.61 6.92 -6.34
CA ARG A 422 -22.02 8.02 -5.47
C ARG A 422 -22.23 7.55 -4.02
N TYR A 423 -21.87 8.38 -3.07
CA TYR A 423 -21.92 8.04 -1.63
C TYR A 423 -23.31 7.70 -1.12
N GLN A 424 -24.39 8.20 -1.77
CA GLN A 424 -25.76 7.81 -1.41
C GLN A 424 -26.04 6.32 -1.64
N ARG A 425 -25.24 5.67 -2.51
CA ARG A 425 -25.37 4.24 -2.82
C ARG A 425 -24.27 3.41 -2.20
N ILE A 426 -23.02 3.89 -2.25
CA ILE A 426 -21.84 3.19 -1.76
C ILE A 426 -21.36 3.89 -0.48
N ASN A 427 -21.64 3.29 0.66
CA ASN A 427 -21.19 3.82 1.96
C ASN A 427 -21.19 2.72 3.03
N VAL A 428 -20.45 2.97 4.11
CA VAL A 428 -20.26 2.02 5.21
C VAL A 428 -21.58 1.66 5.88
N GLU A 429 -22.42 2.65 6.18
CA GLU A 429 -23.70 2.43 6.88
C GLU A 429 -24.60 1.48 6.10
N THR A 430 -24.75 1.70 4.80
CA THR A 430 -25.51 0.81 3.92
C THR A 430 -24.88 -0.58 3.84
N ALA A 431 -23.55 -0.65 3.71
CA ALA A 431 -22.83 -1.92 3.64
C ALA A 431 -23.00 -2.76 4.92
N LEU A 432 -22.94 -2.13 6.09
CA LEU A 432 -23.12 -2.81 7.38
C LEU A 432 -24.52 -3.42 7.55
N ARG A 433 -25.55 -2.76 7.00
CA ARG A 433 -26.95 -3.24 7.08
C ARG A 433 -27.24 -4.45 6.18
N HIS A 434 -26.39 -4.71 5.19
CA HIS A 434 -26.59 -5.79 4.23
C HIS A 434 -25.62 -6.95 4.47
N PRO A 435 -26.06 -8.09 5.04
CA PRO A 435 -25.16 -9.21 5.40
C PRO A 435 -24.37 -9.81 4.23
N ARG A 436 -24.80 -9.60 2.99
CA ARG A 436 -24.13 -10.07 1.77
C ARG A 436 -23.34 -8.97 1.05
N SER A 437 -23.13 -7.82 1.69
CA SER A 437 -22.36 -6.71 1.12
C SER A 437 -20.90 -7.10 0.88
N LEU A 438 -20.22 -6.33 0.05
CA LEU A 438 -18.78 -6.47 -0.17
C LEU A 438 -18.00 -6.37 1.14
N LEU A 439 -18.37 -5.43 2.01
CA LEU A 439 -17.74 -5.22 3.32
C LEU A 439 -17.73 -6.50 4.17
N HIS A 440 -18.89 -7.16 4.30
CA HIS A 440 -18.97 -8.41 5.06
C HIS A 440 -18.18 -9.54 4.41
N ARG A 441 -18.14 -9.61 3.09
CA ARG A 441 -17.32 -10.60 2.37
C ARG A 441 -15.84 -10.38 2.63
N VAL A 442 -15.35 -9.16 2.48
CA VAL A 442 -13.94 -8.80 2.74
C VAL A 442 -13.57 -9.08 4.19
N ARG A 443 -14.43 -8.66 5.14
CA ARG A 443 -14.25 -8.96 6.57
C ARG A 443 -14.11 -10.47 6.82
N ASN A 444 -15.01 -11.28 6.27
CA ASN A 444 -14.95 -12.75 6.44
C ASN A 444 -13.67 -13.36 5.86
N MET A 445 -13.19 -12.83 4.71
CA MET A 445 -11.91 -13.24 4.13
C MET A 445 -10.73 -12.94 5.06
N VAL A 446 -10.71 -11.72 5.64
CA VAL A 446 -9.66 -11.31 6.58
C VAL A 446 -9.67 -12.20 7.82
N LEU A 447 -10.85 -12.47 8.38
CA LEU A 447 -10.99 -13.34 9.55
C LEU A 447 -10.55 -14.78 9.24
N ALA A 448 -10.98 -15.33 8.10
CA ALA A 448 -10.55 -16.67 7.67
C ALA A 448 -9.03 -16.73 7.49
N ARG A 449 -8.42 -15.73 6.86
CA ARG A 449 -6.96 -15.65 6.74
C ARG A 449 -6.29 -15.65 8.12
N THR A 450 -6.73 -14.79 9.03
CA THR A 450 -6.12 -14.62 10.35
C THR A 450 -6.26 -15.87 11.21
N GLU A 451 -7.39 -16.60 11.09
CA GLU A 451 -7.67 -17.78 11.88
C GLU A 451 -6.96 -19.03 11.35
N TYR A 452 -6.88 -19.18 10.02
CA TYR A 452 -6.48 -20.45 9.41
C TYR A 452 -5.08 -20.45 8.83
N THR A 453 -4.46 -19.28 8.60
CA THR A 453 -3.16 -19.21 7.95
C THR A 453 -2.24 -18.19 8.59
N GLU A 454 -0.95 -18.36 8.34
CA GLU A 454 0.11 -17.38 8.62
C GLU A 454 0.91 -17.13 7.34
N PRO A 455 0.27 -16.63 6.25
CA PRO A 455 0.91 -16.62 4.94
C PRO A 455 2.14 -15.70 4.84
N GLY A 456 2.39 -14.88 5.86
CA GLY A 456 3.62 -14.06 5.94
C GLY A 456 4.87 -14.87 6.24
N SER A 457 4.73 -15.99 6.95
CA SER A 457 5.84 -16.83 7.43
C SER A 457 5.80 -18.28 6.94
N LEU A 458 4.63 -18.78 6.50
CA LEU A 458 4.52 -20.17 6.09
C LEU A 458 5.02 -20.39 4.65
N PRO A 459 5.74 -21.48 4.42
CA PRO A 459 6.04 -21.92 3.07
C PRO A 459 4.73 -22.29 2.35
N PHE A 460 4.66 -21.94 1.08
CA PHE A 460 3.52 -22.26 0.22
C PHE A 460 3.95 -23.09 -0.98
N THR A 461 3.01 -23.86 -1.49
CA THR A 461 3.13 -24.59 -2.75
C THR A 461 2.17 -23.97 -3.76
N LEU A 462 2.71 -23.51 -4.87
CA LEU A 462 1.92 -23.03 -6.00
C LEU A 462 1.45 -24.25 -6.82
N LEU A 463 0.14 -24.41 -6.92
CA LEU A 463 -0.45 -25.55 -7.63
C LEU A 463 -0.53 -25.28 -9.12
N THR A 464 -0.09 -26.25 -9.92
CA THR A 464 -0.31 -26.23 -11.38
C THR A 464 -1.69 -26.78 -11.68
N LEU A 465 -2.64 -25.90 -12.00
CA LEU A 465 -4.04 -26.25 -12.23
C LEU A 465 -4.45 -26.09 -13.68
N LYS A 466 -5.48 -26.84 -14.07
CA LYS A 466 -6.19 -26.68 -15.33
C LYS A 466 -7.68 -26.56 -15.04
N PRO A 467 -8.38 -25.57 -15.67
CA PRO A 467 -7.85 -24.57 -16.60
C PRO A 467 -6.93 -23.54 -15.93
N ASP A 468 -6.07 -22.88 -16.70
CA ASP A 468 -5.12 -21.86 -16.25
C ASP A 468 -5.75 -20.55 -15.73
N ALA A 469 -7.09 -20.53 -15.70
CA ALA A 469 -7.87 -19.47 -15.07
C ALA A 469 -7.84 -19.55 -13.53
N VAL A 470 -7.47 -20.69 -12.97
CA VAL A 470 -7.53 -20.91 -11.52
C VAL A 470 -6.16 -20.78 -10.88
N LEU A 471 -6.08 -19.88 -9.91
CA LEU A 471 -4.97 -19.78 -8.96
C LEU A 471 -5.21 -20.77 -7.83
N GLY A 472 -4.20 -21.59 -7.50
CA GLY A 472 -4.21 -22.50 -6.37
C GLY A 472 -2.96 -22.36 -5.53
N LEU A 473 -3.15 -22.15 -4.22
CA LEU A 473 -2.09 -22.02 -3.22
C LEU A 473 -2.36 -23.01 -2.09
N LEU A 474 -1.35 -23.77 -1.71
CA LEU A 474 -1.38 -24.70 -0.60
C LEU A 474 -0.37 -24.28 0.46
N TYR A 475 -0.84 -23.94 1.63
CA TYR A 475 -0.04 -23.62 2.82
C TYR A 475 0.01 -24.82 3.75
N ARG A 476 1.16 -25.05 4.38
CA ARG A 476 1.34 -26.12 5.35
C ARG A 476 2.05 -25.60 6.60
N SER A 477 1.42 -25.79 7.74
CA SER A 477 2.02 -25.62 9.07
C SER A 477 2.24 -26.99 9.73
N GLU A 478 2.76 -27.00 10.95
CA GLU A 478 2.92 -28.23 11.74
C GLU A 478 1.58 -28.93 12.06
N SER A 479 0.51 -28.15 12.19
CA SER A 479 -0.81 -28.65 12.64
C SER A 479 -1.88 -28.67 11.56
N ARG A 480 -1.64 -28.03 10.41
CA ARG A 480 -2.71 -27.76 9.45
C ARG A 480 -2.20 -27.58 8.02
N GLU A 481 -3.03 -27.97 7.06
CA GLU A 481 -2.93 -27.57 5.67
C GLU A 481 -4.09 -26.65 5.28
N VAL A 482 -3.83 -25.65 4.45
CA VAL A 482 -4.86 -24.75 3.93
C VAL A 482 -4.70 -24.63 2.42
N LEU A 483 -5.76 -24.99 1.69
CA LEU A 483 -5.87 -24.87 0.25
C LEU A 483 -6.72 -23.65 -0.09
N MET A 484 -6.19 -22.76 -0.91
CA MET A 484 -6.89 -21.56 -1.40
C MET A 484 -6.99 -21.61 -2.91
N LEU A 485 -8.20 -21.52 -3.44
CA LEU A 485 -8.51 -21.55 -4.85
C LEU A 485 -9.25 -20.27 -5.27
N ALA A 486 -8.89 -19.70 -6.43
CA ALA A 486 -9.54 -18.53 -6.99
C ALA A 486 -9.65 -18.64 -8.53
N ASN A 487 -10.86 -18.54 -9.07
CA ASN A 487 -11.13 -18.56 -10.51
C ASN A 487 -11.14 -17.12 -11.06
N CYS A 488 -10.12 -16.75 -11.80
CA CYS A 488 -9.97 -15.42 -12.40
C CYS A 488 -10.94 -15.18 -13.58
N SER A 489 -11.57 -16.24 -14.13
CA SER A 489 -12.42 -16.14 -15.31
C SER A 489 -13.89 -15.92 -14.99
N GLN A 490 -14.63 -15.38 -15.97
CA GLN A 490 -16.08 -15.25 -15.90
C GLN A 490 -16.83 -16.60 -15.96
N GLN A 491 -16.19 -17.62 -16.52
CA GLN A 491 -16.80 -18.93 -16.70
C GLN A 491 -16.70 -19.77 -15.42
N ALA A 492 -17.76 -20.52 -15.11
CA ALA A 492 -17.65 -21.58 -14.11
C ALA A 492 -16.75 -22.69 -14.65
N VAL A 493 -15.93 -23.26 -13.78
CA VAL A 493 -14.96 -24.30 -14.15
C VAL A 493 -15.00 -25.45 -13.15
N GLU A 494 -14.68 -26.64 -13.62
CA GLU A 494 -14.30 -27.78 -12.78
C GLU A 494 -12.78 -27.92 -12.79
N VAL A 495 -12.18 -28.00 -11.62
CA VAL A 495 -10.74 -28.09 -11.45
C VAL A 495 -10.38 -29.49 -10.97
N LEU A 496 -9.47 -30.14 -11.69
CA LEU A 496 -8.78 -31.34 -11.19
C LEU A 496 -7.59 -30.89 -10.33
N LEU A 497 -7.61 -31.26 -9.07
CA LEU A 497 -6.54 -30.94 -8.13
C LEU A 497 -5.39 -31.96 -8.26
N PRO A 498 -4.14 -31.54 -8.04
CA PRO A 498 -3.04 -32.49 -7.87
C PRO A 498 -3.30 -33.37 -6.64
N PRO A 499 -2.59 -34.48 -6.49
CA PRO A 499 -2.76 -35.33 -5.32
C PRO A 499 -2.66 -34.54 -4.03
N LEU A 500 -3.73 -34.54 -3.26
CA LEU A 500 -3.81 -33.94 -1.92
C LEU A 500 -3.77 -35.05 -0.85
N ALA A 501 -3.41 -34.67 0.36
CA ALA A 501 -3.49 -35.58 1.49
C ALA A 501 -4.92 -36.13 1.66
N GLU A 502 -5.04 -37.44 1.87
CA GLU A 502 -6.34 -38.10 1.98
C GLU A 502 -7.15 -37.61 3.18
N GLY A 503 -8.46 -37.69 3.07
CA GLY A 503 -9.42 -37.28 4.08
C GLY A 503 -10.24 -36.05 3.68
N TYR A 504 -11.09 -35.65 4.60
CA TYR A 504 -11.99 -34.51 4.37
C TYR A 504 -11.30 -33.18 4.63
N TRP A 505 -11.50 -32.24 3.71
CA TRP A 505 -11.04 -30.85 3.79
C TRP A 505 -12.25 -29.96 4.10
N SER A 506 -12.26 -29.35 5.27
CA SER A 506 -13.36 -28.49 5.71
C SER A 506 -13.35 -27.17 4.95
N PRO A 507 -14.47 -26.74 4.35
CA PRO A 507 -14.55 -25.41 3.76
C PRO A 507 -14.49 -24.34 4.86
N ILE A 508 -13.63 -23.33 4.69
CA ILE A 508 -13.47 -22.21 5.62
C ILE A 508 -13.94 -20.89 5.02
N LEU A 509 -13.93 -20.78 3.69
CA LEU A 509 -14.41 -19.61 2.98
C LEU A 509 -14.86 -19.99 1.56
N GLU A 510 -16.05 -19.54 1.16
CA GLU A 510 -16.60 -19.75 -0.17
C GLU A 510 -17.37 -18.51 -0.65
N ASP A 511 -17.33 -18.22 -1.96
CA ASP A 511 -18.06 -17.10 -2.56
C ASP A 511 -19.58 -17.29 -2.53
N LYS A 512 -20.03 -18.53 -2.53
CA LYS A 512 -21.43 -18.96 -2.42
C LYS A 512 -21.50 -20.33 -1.73
N LEU A 513 -22.70 -20.81 -1.44
CA LEU A 513 -22.91 -22.17 -1.00
C LEU A 513 -22.69 -23.16 -2.15
N TYR A 514 -21.80 -24.12 -1.97
CA TYR A 514 -21.57 -25.26 -2.86
C TYR A 514 -22.12 -26.53 -2.23
N GLN A 515 -22.56 -27.48 -3.07
CA GLN A 515 -23.06 -28.78 -2.59
C GLN A 515 -21.96 -29.85 -2.55
N ASP A 516 -20.85 -29.63 -3.28
CA ASP A 516 -19.72 -30.53 -3.32
C ASP A 516 -18.73 -30.20 -2.17
N GLY A 517 -18.33 -31.22 -1.43
CA GLY A 517 -17.23 -31.15 -0.46
C GLY A 517 -15.90 -31.54 -1.09
N LEU A 518 -14.79 -31.26 -0.42
CA LEU A 518 -13.47 -31.69 -0.86
C LEU A 518 -13.02 -32.90 -0.05
N HIS A 519 -12.83 -34.02 -0.75
CA HIS A 519 -12.10 -35.18 -0.24
C HIS A 519 -10.76 -35.27 -0.95
N GLY A 520 -9.68 -35.22 -0.20
CA GLY A 520 -8.33 -35.37 -0.73
C GLY A 520 -8.12 -36.74 -1.36
N GLY A 521 -7.08 -36.89 -2.16
CA GLY A 521 -6.72 -38.08 -2.90
C GLY A 521 -6.15 -37.73 -4.28
N LYS A 522 -6.05 -38.72 -5.17
CA LYS A 522 -5.37 -38.57 -6.46
C LYS A 522 -6.19 -37.84 -7.54
N ASP A 523 -7.52 -37.86 -7.46
CA ASP A 523 -8.41 -37.38 -8.51
C ASP A 523 -9.50 -36.44 -7.96
N ALA A 524 -9.14 -35.63 -6.94
CA ALA A 524 -10.07 -34.68 -6.35
C ALA A 524 -10.48 -33.60 -7.36
N ARG A 525 -11.79 -33.37 -7.50
CA ARG A 525 -12.36 -32.37 -8.39
C ARG A 525 -13.21 -31.39 -7.61
N LEU A 526 -13.19 -30.14 -8.01
CA LEU A 526 -14.00 -29.08 -7.41
C LEU A 526 -14.59 -28.16 -8.46
N ALA A 527 -15.85 -27.80 -8.26
CA ALA A 527 -16.51 -26.74 -9.01
C ALA A 527 -16.13 -25.37 -8.43
N LEU A 528 -15.86 -24.41 -9.32
CA LEU A 528 -15.69 -23.01 -9.01
C LEU A 528 -16.59 -22.17 -9.90
N SER A 529 -17.38 -21.27 -9.31
CA SER A 529 -18.19 -20.33 -10.09
C SER A 529 -17.31 -19.34 -10.87
N GLY A 530 -17.87 -18.63 -11.84
CA GLY A 530 -17.19 -17.53 -12.49
C GLY A 530 -16.85 -16.44 -11.47
N TYR A 531 -15.58 -16.05 -11.41
CA TYR A 531 -15.03 -15.17 -10.37
C TYR A 531 -15.17 -15.70 -8.95
N GLY A 532 -15.33 -17.05 -8.79
CA GLY A 532 -15.49 -17.70 -7.49
C GLY A 532 -14.17 -17.99 -6.80
N TYR A 533 -14.25 -18.16 -5.50
CA TYR A 533 -13.13 -18.57 -4.65
C TYR A 533 -13.62 -19.54 -3.59
N ARG A 534 -12.74 -20.51 -3.23
CA ARG A 534 -13.00 -21.51 -2.18
C ARG A 534 -11.72 -21.80 -1.41
N TRP A 535 -11.78 -21.71 -0.11
CA TRP A 535 -10.69 -22.04 0.79
C TRP A 535 -11.09 -23.20 1.69
N PHE A 536 -10.15 -24.11 1.90
CA PHE A 536 -10.34 -25.30 2.69
C PHE A 536 -9.21 -25.47 3.68
N SER A 537 -9.51 -26.08 4.83
CA SER A 537 -8.48 -26.48 5.78
C SER A 537 -8.60 -27.96 6.12
N ARG A 538 -7.47 -28.56 6.48
CA ARG A 538 -7.34 -29.92 6.97
C ARG A 538 -6.38 -29.91 8.16
N SER A 539 -6.79 -30.46 9.29
CA SER A 539 -5.91 -30.67 10.45
C SER A 539 -4.93 -31.80 10.15
N LEU A 540 -3.70 -31.64 10.56
CA LEU A 540 -2.69 -32.69 10.58
C LEU A 540 -2.78 -33.37 11.99
N SER A 541 -3.11 -34.64 12.02
CA SER A 541 -3.17 -35.46 13.27
C SER A 541 -1.78 -35.75 13.77
#